data_43032d2d40501168ddf41a709d04fcef
#
_entry.id   43032d2d40501168ddf41a709d04fcef
#
_cell.length_a   1.000
_cell.length_b   1.000
_cell.length_c   1.000
_cell.angle_alpha   90.00
_cell.angle_beta   90.00
_cell.angle_gamma   90.00
#
_symmetry.space_group_name_H-M   'P 1'
#
loop_
_entity.id
_entity.type
_entity.pdbx_description
1 polymer ?
#
loop_
_entity_poly.entity_id
_entity_poly.type
_entity_poly.pdbx_seq_one_letter_code
_entity_poly.pdbx_strand_id
1 'polypeptide(L)'
;MIDILFIRHGATEGNLHRRYIGRTDEPLCAAGIAQAERLRGRNLFADCLFVSPLLRARQTAEIVFPKMPYALVEGLRETDFGRFEGKNADELSSDPAYQAWVDA
;
A
#
# COMPACT_ATOMS: atom_id res chain seq x y z
N MET A 1 -22.03 14.12 11.72
CA MET A 1 -20.55 14.07 11.76
C MET A 1 -20.04 12.98 10.84
N ILE A 2 -19.00 13.26 10.09
CA ILE A 2 -18.35 12.27 9.22
C ILE A 2 -17.06 11.82 9.88
N ASP A 3 -16.95 10.53 10.12
CA ASP A 3 -15.72 9.92 10.61
C ASP A 3 -14.99 9.23 9.46
N ILE A 4 -13.69 9.45 9.34
CA ILE A 4 -12.86 8.85 8.30
C ILE A 4 -11.86 7.90 8.96
N LEU A 5 -11.89 6.63 8.53
CA LEU A 5 -10.93 5.64 8.95
C LEU A 5 -9.97 5.37 7.80
N PHE A 6 -8.68 5.58 8.03
CA PHE A 6 -7.64 5.25 7.06
C PHE A 6 -7.04 3.89 7.37
N ILE A 7 -7.00 3.03 6.38
CA ILE A 7 -6.39 1.71 6.52
C ILE A 7 -5.26 1.59 5.52
N ARG A 8 -4.05 1.28 6.02
CA ARG A 8 -2.91 1.00 5.17
C ARG A 8 -3.04 -0.42 4.61
N HIS A 9 -2.67 -0.60 3.33
CA HIS A 9 -2.64 -1.93 2.73
C HIS A 9 -1.67 -2.85 3.47
N GLY A 10 -1.85 -4.17 3.32
CA GLY A 10 -0.93 -5.15 3.86
C GLY A 10 0.43 -5.14 3.14
N ALA A 11 1.39 -5.87 3.69
CA ALA A 11 2.74 -5.92 3.15
C ALA A 11 2.80 -6.63 1.80
N THR A 12 3.73 -6.17 0.95
CA THR A 12 4.12 -6.82 -0.30
C THR A 12 5.56 -7.33 -0.15
N GLU A 13 6.04 -8.12 -1.11
CA GLU A 13 7.44 -8.54 -1.11
C GLU A 13 8.39 -7.33 -1.11
N GLY A 14 8.07 -6.29 -1.89
CA GLY A 14 8.85 -5.07 -1.91
C GLY A 14 8.93 -4.39 -0.55
N ASN A 15 7.83 -4.37 0.20
CA ASN A 15 7.80 -3.82 1.55
C ASN A 15 8.69 -4.62 2.51
N LEU A 16 8.69 -5.94 2.40
CA LEU A 16 9.55 -6.79 3.24
C LEU A 16 11.04 -6.53 2.98
N HIS A 17 11.41 -6.17 1.76
CA HIS A 17 12.77 -5.82 1.39
C HIS A 17 13.06 -4.32 1.51
N ARG A 18 12.14 -3.56 2.12
CA ARG A 18 12.25 -2.11 2.33
C ARG A 18 12.49 -1.32 1.05
N ARG A 19 11.88 -1.77 -0.06
CA ARG A 19 11.98 -1.10 -1.36
C ARG A 19 11.00 0.07 -1.43
N TYR A 20 11.34 1.06 -2.24
CA TYR A 20 10.42 2.17 -2.54
C TYR A 20 9.36 1.65 -3.51
N ILE A 21 8.18 1.35 -3.00
CA ILE A 21 7.06 0.83 -3.78
C ILE A 21 5.95 1.86 -3.79
N GLY A 22 5.81 2.56 -4.91
CA GLY A 22 4.74 3.52 -5.15
C GLY A 22 3.82 3.01 -6.25
N ARG A 23 4.19 3.27 -7.51
CA ARG A 23 3.39 2.86 -8.67
C ARG A 23 3.44 1.37 -8.97
N THR A 24 4.49 0.69 -8.55
CA THR A 24 4.62 -0.75 -8.83
C THR A 24 3.41 -1.50 -8.29
N ASP A 25 2.76 -2.27 -9.14
CA ASP A 25 1.49 -2.92 -8.82
C ASP A 25 1.71 -4.34 -8.29
N GLU A 26 2.39 -4.44 -7.16
CA GLU A 26 2.65 -5.71 -6.50
C GLU A 26 1.44 -6.23 -5.73
N PRO A 27 1.21 -7.57 -5.74
CA PRO A 27 0.21 -8.17 -4.87
C PRO A 27 0.68 -8.20 -3.41
N LEU A 28 -0.25 -8.46 -2.50
CA LEU A 28 0.10 -8.76 -1.12
C LEU A 28 0.93 -10.04 -1.05
N CYS A 29 1.94 -10.06 -0.18
CA CYS A 29 2.64 -11.30 0.16
C CYS A 29 1.88 -12.03 1.29
N ALA A 30 2.34 -13.22 1.67
CA ALA A 30 1.68 -14.00 2.73
C ALA A 30 1.56 -13.21 4.03
N ALA A 31 2.60 -12.46 4.42
CA ALA A 31 2.56 -11.62 5.61
C ALA A 31 1.50 -10.52 5.50
N GLY A 32 1.35 -9.92 4.31
CA GLY A 32 0.35 -8.90 4.05
C GLY A 32 -1.08 -9.43 4.13
N ILE A 33 -1.29 -10.62 3.59
CA ILE A 33 -2.59 -11.31 3.70
C ILE A 33 -2.94 -11.58 5.16
N ALA A 34 -1.98 -12.08 5.94
CA ALA A 34 -2.18 -12.32 7.36
C ALA A 34 -2.50 -11.04 8.14
N GLN A 35 -1.84 -9.93 7.79
CA GLN A 35 -2.13 -8.62 8.39
C GLN A 35 -3.56 -8.18 8.10
N ALA A 36 -4.02 -8.33 6.88
CA ALA A 36 -5.38 -7.97 6.47
C ALA A 36 -6.42 -8.86 7.18
N GLU A 37 -6.14 -10.15 7.30
CA GLU A 37 -7.02 -11.09 8.01
C GLU A 37 -7.15 -10.74 9.49
N ARG A 38 -6.06 -10.34 10.13
CA ARG A 38 -6.10 -9.87 11.52
C ARG A 38 -6.94 -8.61 11.67
N LEU A 39 -6.83 -7.70 10.71
CA LEU A 39 -7.63 -6.48 10.73
C LEU A 39 -9.11 -6.78 10.55
N ARG A 40 -9.45 -7.75 9.69
CA ARG A 40 -10.82 -8.23 9.52
C ARG A 40 -11.41 -8.72 10.85
N GLY A 41 -10.61 -9.39 11.67
CA GLY A 41 -11.03 -9.89 12.96
C GLY A 41 -11.43 -8.82 13.97
N ARG A 42 -11.10 -7.55 13.71
CA ARG A 42 -11.49 -6.43 14.57
C ARG A 42 -12.93 -5.96 14.30
N ASN A 43 -13.61 -6.53 13.32
CA ASN A 43 -15.01 -6.20 12.98
C ASN A 43 -15.23 -4.71 12.74
N LEU A 44 -14.38 -4.12 11.91
CA LEU A 44 -14.51 -2.71 11.53
C LEU A 44 -15.78 -2.49 10.70
N PHE A 45 -16.41 -1.35 10.91
CA PHE A 45 -17.61 -0.97 10.18
C PHE A 45 -17.36 0.27 9.33
N ALA A 46 -17.95 0.27 8.12
CA ALA A 46 -17.91 1.42 7.23
C ALA A 46 -19.20 1.48 6.41
N ASP A 47 -19.72 2.69 6.18
CA ASP A 47 -20.87 2.90 5.31
C ASP A 47 -20.47 2.94 3.84
N CYS A 48 -19.31 3.50 3.55
CA CYS A 48 -18.76 3.62 2.21
C CYS A 48 -17.30 3.23 2.23
N LEU A 49 -16.82 2.63 1.14
CA LEU A 49 -15.45 2.20 1.02
C LEU A 49 -14.82 2.77 -0.25
N PHE A 50 -13.72 3.50 -0.08
CA PHE A 50 -12.93 4.07 -1.17
C PHE A 50 -11.55 3.41 -1.19
N VAL A 51 -11.12 2.96 -2.35
CA VAL A 51 -9.94 2.11 -2.47
C VAL A 51 -9.02 2.62 -3.60
N SER A 52 -7.71 2.61 -3.34
CA SER A 52 -6.73 2.85 -4.38
C SER A 52 -6.84 1.77 -5.47
N PRO A 53 -6.63 2.12 -6.75
CA PRO A 53 -6.68 1.13 -7.84
C PRO A 53 -5.58 0.08 -7.79
N LEU A 54 -4.54 0.28 -6.99
CA LEU A 54 -3.43 -0.68 -6.89
C LEU A 54 -3.89 -2.02 -6.34
N LEU A 55 -3.31 -3.11 -6.88
CA LEU A 55 -3.71 -4.46 -6.53
C LEU A 55 -3.63 -4.72 -5.02
N ARG A 56 -2.53 -4.32 -4.37
CA ARG A 56 -2.35 -4.51 -2.92
C ARG A 56 -3.46 -3.84 -2.09
N ALA A 57 -3.93 -2.67 -2.54
CA ALA A 57 -5.02 -1.97 -1.86
C ALA A 57 -6.35 -2.67 -2.05
N ARG A 58 -6.64 -3.12 -3.27
CA ARG A 58 -7.88 -3.85 -3.58
C ARG A 58 -7.92 -5.19 -2.84
N GLN A 59 -6.79 -5.91 -2.81
CA GLN A 59 -6.70 -7.17 -2.07
C GLN A 59 -6.95 -6.96 -0.58
N THR A 60 -6.34 -5.93 0.01
CA THR A 60 -6.57 -5.59 1.42
C THR A 60 -8.04 -5.30 1.69
N ALA A 61 -8.67 -4.48 0.85
CA ALA A 61 -10.09 -4.14 0.99
C ALA A 61 -10.99 -5.37 0.92
N GLU A 62 -10.72 -6.27 -0.03
CA GLU A 62 -11.52 -7.48 -0.22
C GLU A 62 -11.38 -8.47 0.93
N ILE A 63 -10.22 -8.48 1.60
CA ILE A 63 -10.00 -9.31 2.78
C ILE A 63 -10.68 -8.70 4.02
N VAL A 64 -10.50 -7.39 4.25
CA VAL A 64 -11.01 -6.71 5.44
C VAL A 64 -12.53 -6.54 5.37
N PHE A 65 -13.07 -6.24 4.20
CA PHE A 65 -14.50 -6.00 3.97
C PHE A 65 -15.02 -6.92 2.86
N PRO A 66 -15.07 -8.23 3.08
CA PRO A 66 -15.55 -9.17 2.04
C PRO A 66 -17.00 -8.85 1.68
N LYS A 67 -17.32 -8.94 0.40
CA LYS A 67 -18.68 -8.69 -0.13
C LYS A 67 -19.16 -7.25 -0.05
N MET A 68 -18.33 -6.30 0.40
CA MET A 68 -18.68 -4.89 0.41
C MET A 68 -18.25 -4.26 -0.91
N PRO A 69 -19.16 -3.61 -1.65
CA PRO A 69 -18.77 -2.88 -2.84
C PRO A 69 -17.91 -1.66 -2.48
N TYR A 70 -16.98 -1.29 -3.37
CA TYR A 70 -16.12 -0.15 -3.14
C TYR A 70 -15.92 0.65 -4.43
N ALA A 71 -15.60 1.93 -4.27
CA ALA A 71 -15.25 2.80 -5.39
C ALA A 71 -13.74 2.95 -5.48
N LEU A 72 -13.20 2.79 -6.69
CA LEU A 72 -11.78 3.04 -6.94
C LEU A 72 -11.54 4.54 -7.08
N VAL A 73 -10.51 5.05 -6.43
CA VAL A 73 -10.16 6.47 -6.45
C VAL A 73 -8.71 6.63 -6.89
N GLU A 74 -8.53 7.15 -8.11
CA GLU A 74 -7.18 7.35 -8.69
C GLU A 74 -6.29 8.23 -7.81
N GLY A 75 -6.85 9.22 -7.16
CA GLY A 75 -6.11 10.12 -6.27
C GLY A 75 -5.49 9.42 -5.06
N LEU A 76 -5.86 8.18 -4.79
CA LEU A 76 -5.28 7.39 -3.71
C LEU A 76 -4.07 6.55 -4.14
N ARG A 77 -3.65 6.65 -5.40
CA ARG A 77 -2.40 6.00 -5.83
C ARG A 77 -1.23 6.58 -5.06
N GLU A 78 -0.29 5.69 -4.77
CA GLU A 78 0.92 6.10 -4.07
C GLU A 78 1.89 6.84 -4.99
N THR A 79 2.94 7.39 -4.39
CA THR A 79 3.98 8.16 -5.09
C THR A 79 4.67 7.31 -6.16
N ASP A 80 4.94 7.95 -7.29
CA ASP A 80 5.81 7.40 -8.31
C ASP A 80 7.25 7.73 -7.92
N PHE A 81 8.01 6.75 -7.50
CA PHE A 81 9.41 6.94 -7.10
C PHE A 81 10.37 7.03 -8.30
N GLY A 82 9.87 6.90 -9.52
CA GLY A 82 10.70 7.01 -10.72
C GLY A 82 11.84 6.00 -10.70
N ARG A 83 13.09 6.49 -10.84
CA ARG A 83 14.28 5.64 -10.88
C ARG A 83 14.53 4.88 -9.56
N PHE A 84 13.92 5.30 -8.46
CA PHE A 84 14.08 4.64 -7.16
C PHE A 84 13.02 3.54 -6.93
N GLU A 85 12.05 3.45 -7.81
CA GLU A 85 10.97 2.48 -7.71
C GLU A 85 11.54 1.05 -7.70
N GLY A 86 11.09 0.23 -6.75
CA GLY A 86 11.53 -1.16 -6.62
C GLY A 86 12.89 -1.37 -5.97
N LYS A 87 13.56 -0.30 -5.53
CA LYS A 87 14.88 -0.36 -4.90
C LYS A 87 14.80 0.05 -3.43
N ASN A 88 15.74 -0.41 -2.62
CA ASN A 88 15.83 -0.02 -1.22
C ASN A 88 17.02 0.93 -0.99
N ALA A 89 17.13 1.47 0.24
CA ALA A 89 18.18 2.41 0.57
C ALA A 89 19.59 1.83 0.38
N ASP A 90 19.78 0.56 0.69
CA ASP A 90 21.09 -0.09 0.53
C ASP A 90 21.49 -0.16 -0.94
N GLU A 91 20.56 -0.51 -1.83
CA GLU A 91 20.80 -0.56 -3.28
C GLU A 91 21.04 0.81 -3.88
N LEU A 92 20.50 1.87 -3.27
CA LEU A 92 20.60 3.24 -3.74
C LEU A 92 21.74 4.02 -3.08
N SER A 93 22.44 3.45 -2.13
CA SER A 93 23.44 4.16 -1.30
C SER A 93 24.55 4.82 -2.12
N SER A 94 24.90 4.28 -3.29
CA SER A 94 25.92 4.85 -4.17
C SER A 94 25.36 5.73 -5.28
N ASP A 95 24.05 5.96 -5.34
CA ASP A 95 23.42 6.78 -6.36
C ASP A 95 23.40 8.25 -5.92
N PRO A 96 24.13 9.17 -6.61
CA PRO A 96 24.15 10.58 -6.23
C PRO A 96 22.78 11.25 -6.26
N ALA A 97 21.91 10.85 -7.20
CA ALA A 97 20.56 11.41 -7.31
C ALA A 97 19.71 11.01 -6.11
N TYR A 98 19.87 9.78 -5.61
CA TYR A 98 19.18 9.32 -4.41
C TYR A 98 19.63 10.11 -3.18
N GLN A 99 20.96 10.31 -3.03
CA GLN A 99 21.49 11.09 -1.91
C GLN A 99 20.97 12.52 -1.93
N ALA A 100 20.93 13.15 -3.08
CA ALA A 100 20.38 14.50 -3.23
C ALA A 100 18.90 14.55 -2.85
N TRP A 101 18.12 13.53 -3.21
CA TRP A 101 16.70 13.44 -2.88
C TRP A 101 16.47 13.26 -1.36
N VAL A 102 17.28 12.44 -0.70
CA VAL A 102 17.20 12.23 0.76
C VAL A 102 17.57 13.49 1.53
N ASP A 103 18.58 14.21 1.04
CA ASP A 103 19.08 15.44 1.71
C ASP A 103 18.23 16.69 1.46
N ALA A 104 17.27 16.60 0.56
CA ALA A 104 16.42 17.73 0.17
C ALA A 104 15.47 18.19 1.29
#